data_044f32535b02c7714dd41d8a75295bc2
#
_entry.id   044f32535b02c7714dd41d8a75295bc2
#
_cell.length_a   1.000
_cell.length_b   1.000
_cell.length_c   1.000
_cell.angle_alpha   90.00
_cell.angle_beta   90.00
_cell.angle_gamma   90.00
#
_symmetry.space_group_name_H-M   'P 1'
#
loop_
_entity.id
_entity.type
_entity.pdbx_description
1 polymer ?
#
loop_
_entity_poly.entity_id
_entity_poly.type
_entity_poly.pdbx_seq_one_letter_code
_entity_poly.pdbx_strand_id
1 'polypeptide(L)'
;MNNEHKYLQWFSSQTKSIYWHDSAVRAEQQAAFANGATGMTTNPFLIQSTLNGDRAFWAGRLAAIPQDLKGDEKVYALMQCVTGYYAEQTRPIFEKGVPGEGYVCAQTNPNKTGDAEYMIEQAKILASWAPNIVVKMPATNAGIKAYEECAALGLNVAATVSFTVPQVLAVGEAAARGKERAKQNGIKPGLTIAVLMCGRLDDYLRDVAQDMKLGLDESVITMAGLAVAKRSYHILQEMKSDAIIMPAGLR
;
A
#
# COMPACT_ATOMS: atom_id res chain seq x y z
N MET A 1 0.95 -31.70 -5.22
CA MET A 1 0.80 -30.48 -4.39
C MET A 1 2.14 -29.75 -4.43
N ASN A 2 2.19 -28.59 -5.11
CA ASN A 2 3.44 -27.85 -5.36
C ASN A 2 4.04 -27.35 -4.04
N ASN A 3 5.36 -27.57 -3.87
CA ASN A 3 6.11 -27.13 -2.70
C ASN A 3 6.27 -25.59 -2.57
N GLU A 4 5.88 -24.83 -3.60
CA GLU A 4 6.04 -23.37 -3.67
C GLU A 4 5.19 -22.62 -2.64
N HIS A 5 4.03 -23.15 -2.26
CA HIS A 5 3.13 -22.50 -1.31
C HIS A 5 3.54 -22.65 0.16
N LYS A 6 4.36 -23.64 0.49
CA LYS A 6 4.79 -23.87 1.89
C LYS A 6 5.68 -22.77 2.45
N TYR A 7 6.47 -22.09 1.60
CA TYR A 7 7.36 -21.01 2.05
C TYR A 7 6.58 -19.78 2.54
N LEU A 8 5.58 -19.33 1.80
CA LEU A 8 4.78 -18.15 2.20
C LEU A 8 3.97 -18.42 3.47
N GLN A 9 3.41 -19.63 3.62
CA GLN A 9 2.72 -20.04 4.85
C GLN A 9 3.70 -20.10 6.04
N TRP A 10 4.89 -20.69 5.84
CA TRP A 10 5.94 -20.70 6.85
C TRP A 10 6.37 -19.27 7.21
N PHE A 11 6.64 -18.44 6.20
CA PHE A 11 7.05 -17.04 6.37
C PHE A 11 6.05 -16.26 7.23
N SER A 12 4.76 -16.33 6.90
CA SER A 12 3.70 -15.62 7.62
C SER A 12 3.46 -16.15 9.04
N SER A 13 3.70 -17.47 9.27
CA SER A 13 3.43 -18.09 10.56
C SER A 13 4.63 -18.15 11.49
N GLN A 14 5.87 -18.14 10.97
CA GLN A 14 7.10 -18.35 11.73
C GLN A 14 7.99 -17.10 11.83
N THR A 15 7.59 -16.00 11.20
CA THR A 15 8.31 -14.73 11.28
C THR A 15 7.38 -13.61 11.79
N LYS A 16 7.97 -12.46 12.13
CA LYS A 16 7.21 -11.24 12.46
C LYS A 16 6.75 -10.47 11.22
N SER A 17 7.03 -10.98 10.02
CA SER A 17 6.67 -10.32 8.77
C SER A 17 5.23 -10.62 8.41
N ILE A 18 4.53 -9.61 7.93
CA ILE A 18 3.14 -9.71 7.49
C ILE A 18 3.14 -9.71 5.96
N TYR A 19 2.40 -10.64 5.37
CA TYR A 19 2.28 -10.74 3.93
C TYR A 19 1.00 -10.03 3.45
N TRP A 20 1.16 -9.02 2.58
CA TRP A 20 0.08 -8.40 1.83
C TRP A 20 0.21 -8.72 0.35
N HIS A 21 -0.91 -9.02 -0.27
CA HIS A 21 -0.98 -9.33 -1.70
C HIS A 21 -1.18 -8.06 -2.54
N ASP A 22 -0.42 -7.92 -3.62
CA ASP A 22 -0.50 -6.75 -4.53
C ASP A 22 -1.24 -7.09 -5.82
N SER A 23 -2.53 -7.41 -5.70
CA SER A 23 -3.45 -7.60 -6.83
C SER A 23 -4.90 -7.49 -6.36
N ALA A 24 -5.78 -7.09 -7.27
CA ALA A 24 -7.23 -7.10 -7.07
C ALA A 24 -7.92 -8.20 -7.91
N VAL A 25 -7.17 -9.09 -8.54
CA VAL A 25 -7.71 -10.24 -9.28
C VAL A 25 -8.16 -11.31 -8.27
N ARG A 26 -9.43 -11.70 -8.32
CA ARG A 26 -10.05 -12.58 -7.32
C ARG A 26 -9.35 -13.93 -7.14
N ALA A 27 -9.01 -14.60 -8.23
CA ALA A 27 -8.31 -15.89 -8.15
C ALA A 27 -6.94 -15.78 -7.49
N GLU A 28 -6.19 -14.71 -7.80
CA GLU A 28 -4.89 -14.43 -7.19
C GLU A 28 -5.03 -14.07 -5.71
N GLN A 29 -6.03 -13.25 -5.36
CA GLN A 29 -6.33 -12.91 -3.98
C GLN A 29 -6.68 -14.16 -3.16
N GLN A 30 -7.56 -15.02 -3.66
CA GLN A 30 -7.92 -16.28 -2.99
C GLN A 30 -6.70 -17.18 -2.77
N ALA A 31 -5.85 -17.33 -3.78
CA ALA A 31 -4.60 -18.09 -3.66
C ALA A 31 -3.63 -17.45 -2.64
N ALA A 32 -3.50 -16.14 -2.64
CA ALA A 32 -2.61 -15.43 -1.69
C ALA A 32 -3.08 -15.61 -0.24
N PHE A 33 -4.38 -15.46 0.02
CA PHE A 33 -4.94 -15.63 1.36
C PHE A 33 -4.86 -17.10 1.84
N ALA A 34 -5.05 -18.05 0.96
CA ALA A 34 -4.79 -19.47 1.26
C ALA A 34 -3.31 -19.75 1.61
N ASN A 35 -2.40 -18.87 1.16
CA ASN A 35 -0.96 -18.94 1.42
C ASN A 35 -0.47 -17.97 2.52
N GLY A 36 -1.38 -17.44 3.33
CA GLY A 36 -1.05 -16.65 4.51
C GLY A 36 -1.01 -15.13 4.30
N ALA A 37 -1.52 -14.61 3.18
CA ALA A 37 -1.73 -13.17 3.07
C ALA A 37 -2.82 -12.72 4.06
N THR A 38 -2.61 -11.59 4.72
CA THR A 38 -3.57 -11.03 5.68
C THR A 38 -4.01 -9.61 5.34
N GLY A 39 -3.53 -9.07 4.23
CA GLY A 39 -3.91 -7.75 3.71
C GLY A 39 -3.68 -7.68 2.20
N MET A 40 -4.06 -6.58 1.61
CA MET A 40 -3.84 -6.38 0.19
C MET A 40 -3.69 -4.92 -0.20
N THR A 41 -2.99 -4.69 -1.29
CA THR A 41 -2.91 -3.38 -1.91
C THR A 41 -3.77 -3.31 -3.16
N THR A 42 -4.35 -2.16 -3.42
CA THR A 42 -4.97 -1.82 -4.70
C THR A 42 -4.42 -0.51 -5.24
N ASN A 43 -4.66 -0.28 -6.50
CA ASN A 43 -4.42 0.98 -7.20
C ASN A 43 -5.40 1.08 -8.38
N PRO A 44 -5.56 2.23 -9.04
CA PRO A 44 -6.51 2.39 -10.15
C PRO A 44 -6.34 1.38 -11.29
N PHE A 45 -5.09 1.02 -11.61
CA PHE A 45 -4.79 0.02 -12.64
C PHE A 45 -5.28 -1.39 -12.24
N LEU A 46 -4.99 -1.82 -11.01
CA LEU A 46 -5.44 -3.12 -10.50
C LEU A 46 -6.96 -3.20 -10.42
N ILE A 47 -7.62 -2.10 -10.03
CA ILE A 47 -9.08 -2.00 -10.01
C ILE A 47 -9.64 -2.14 -11.42
N GLN A 48 -9.11 -1.42 -12.39
CA GLN A 48 -9.53 -1.55 -13.79
C GLN A 48 -9.32 -2.97 -14.32
N SER A 49 -8.19 -3.59 -14.00
CA SER A 49 -7.85 -4.95 -14.42
C SER A 49 -8.84 -5.97 -13.90
N THR A 50 -9.20 -5.93 -12.60
CA THR A 50 -10.17 -6.87 -12.03
C THR A 50 -11.57 -6.65 -12.58
N LEU A 51 -12.02 -5.40 -12.75
CA LEU A 51 -13.33 -5.08 -13.31
C LEU A 51 -13.47 -5.56 -14.78
N ASN A 52 -12.40 -5.48 -15.55
CA ASN A 52 -12.37 -5.96 -16.93
C ASN A 52 -12.19 -7.48 -17.03
N GLY A 53 -11.41 -8.07 -16.14
CA GLY A 53 -11.08 -9.50 -16.17
C GLY A 53 -12.19 -10.42 -15.67
N ASP A 54 -13.06 -9.93 -14.78
CA ASP A 54 -14.16 -10.73 -14.20
C ASP A 54 -15.48 -9.96 -14.22
N ARG A 55 -15.88 -9.54 -15.42
CA ARG A 55 -17.10 -8.72 -15.64
C ARG A 55 -18.36 -9.38 -15.10
N ALA A 56 -18.47 -10.69 -15.23
CA ALA A 56 -19.65 -11.45 -14.79
C ALA A 56 -19.82 -11.33 -13.26
N PHE A 57 -18.75 -11.44 -12.51
CA PHE A 57 -18.78 -11.29 -11.06
C PHE A 57 -19.12 -9.86 -10.61
N TRP A 58 -18.53 -8.87 -11.27
CA TRP A 58 -18.73 -7.47 -10.92
C TRP A 58 -20.04 -6.87 -11.43
N ALA A 59 -20.72 -7.53 -12.39
CA ALA A 59 -21.90 -6.96 -13.09
C ALA A 59 -22.99 -6.48 -12.13
N GLY A 60 -23.37 -7.29 -11.15
CA GLY A 60 -24.42 -6.92 -10.18
C GLY A 60 -24.02 -5.72 -9.30
N ARG A 61 -22.74 -5.66 -8.88
CA ARG A 61 -22.21 -4.53 -8.09
C ARG A 61 -22.09 -3.26 -8.93
N LEU A 62 -21.66 -3.38 -10.17
CA LEU A 62 -21.55 -2.25 -11.10
C LEU A 62 -22.92 -1.69 -11.48
N ALA A 63 -23.94 -2.55 -11.59
CA ALA A 63 -25.31 -2.12 -11.87
C ALA A 63 -25.93 -1.29 -10.72
N ALA A 64 -25.44 -1.46 -9.50
CA ALA A 64 -25.87 -0.68 -8.34
C ALA A 64 -25.25 0.73 -8.29
N ILE A 65 -24.22 1.01 -9.09
CA ILE A 65 -23.61 2.34 -9.18
C ILE A 65 -24.51 3.25 -10.03
N PRO A 66 -24.89 4.46 -9.54
CA PRO A 66 -25.67 5.42 -10.33
C PRO A 66 -25.02 5.71 -11.68
N GLN A 67 -25.79 5.62 -12.74
CA GLN A 67 -25.28 5.72 -14.12
C GLN A 67 -24.96 7.16 -14.56
N ASP A 68 -25.50 8.13 -13.87
CA ASP A 68 -25.32 9.57 -14.08
C ASP A 68 -24.04 10.14 -13.49
N LEU A 69 -23.33 9.37 -12.63
CA LEU A 69 -22.05 9.77 -12.08
C LEU A 69 -21.00 10.01 -13.17
N LYS A 70 -20.21 11.07 -13.00
CA LYS A 70 -19.15 11.50 -13.95
C LYS A 70 -17.87 11.86 -13.20
N GLY A 71 -16.76 11.95 -13.94
CA GLY A 71 -15.47 12.39 -13.40
C GLY A 71 -15.06 11.61 -12.16
N ASP A 72 -14.59 12.31 -11.15
CA ASP A 72 -14.04 11.72 -9.91
C ASP A 72 -15.09 10.94 -9.11
N GLU A 73 -16.37 11.36 -9.11
CA GLU A 73 -17.44 10.63 -8.42
C GLU A 73 -17.62 9.21 -8.98
N LYS A 74 -17.58 9.06 -10.29
CA LYS A 74 -17.65 7.75 -10.93
C LYS A 74 -16.41 6.91 -10.62
N VAL A 75 -15.23 7.52 -10.60
CA VAL A 75 -13.99 6.84 -10.23
C VAL A 75 -14.06 6.36 -8.79
N TYR A 76 -14.52 7.19 -7.86
CA TYR A 76 -14.71 6.80 -6.45
C TYR A 76 -15.70 5.65 -6.30
N ALA A 77 -16.83 5.69 -6.99
CA ALA A 77 -17.80 4.61 -6.92
C ALA A 77 -17.24 3.27 -7.45
N LEU A 78 -16.45 3.30 -8.53
CA LEU A 78 -15.77 2.12 -9.06
C LEU A 78 -14.68 1.61 -8.11
N MET A 79 -13.91 2.50 -7.54
CA MET A 79 -12.88 2.15 -6.56
C MET A 79 -13.52 1.56 -5.31
N GLN A 80 -14.57 2.18 -4.77
CA GLN A 80 -15.30 1.71 -3.60
C GLN A 80 -15.94 0.34 -3.84
N CYS A 81 -16.47 0.09 -5.04
CA CYS A 81 -17.04 -1.19 -5.42
C CYS A 81 -16.02 -2.34 -5.24
N VAL A 82 -14.76 -2.13 -5.63
CA VAL A 82 -13.71 -3.15 -5.53
C VAL A 82 -13.06 -3.16 -4.15
N THR A 83 -12.59 -2.01 -3.65
CA THR A 83 -11.87 -1.94 -2.36
C THR A 83 -12.81 -2.24 -1.20
N GLY A 84 -14.07 -1.79 -1.26
CA GLY A 84 -15.09 -2.10 -0.25
C GLY A 84 -15.38 -3.59 -0.17
N TYR A 85 -15.53 -4.26 -1.33
CA TYR A 85 -15.68 -5.72 -1.38
C TYR A 85 -14.53 -6.43 -0.65
N TYR A 86 -13.28 -6.05 -0.93
CA TYR A 86 -12.13 -6.68 -0.28
C TYR A 86 -11.99 -6.25 1.18
N ALA A 87 -12.37 -5.04 1.55
CA ALA A 87 -12.41 -4.61 2.94
C ALA A 87 -13.39 -5.45 3.78
N GLU A 88 -14.54 -5.83 3.21
CA GLU A 88 -15.49 -6.76 3.83
C GLU A 88 -14.87 -8.17 3.98
N GLN A 89 -14.19 -8.68 2.95
CA GLN A 89 -13.55 -10.01 2.99
C GLN A 89 -12.42 -10.09 4.02
N THR A 90 -11.68 -9.01 4.23
CA THR A 90 -10.56 -8.95 5.18
C THR A 90 -11.00 -8.50 6.59
N ARG A 91 -12.24 -8.05 6.75
CA ARG A 91 -12.78 -7.56 8.01
C ARG A 91 -12.61 -8.53 9.19
N PRO A 92 -12.89 -9.85 9.06
CA PRO A 92 -12.69 -10.80 10.14
C PRO A 92 -11.23 -10.93 10.60
N ILE A 93 -10.26 -10.64 9.69
CA ILE A 93 -8.83 -10.62 10.03
C ILE A 93 -8.52 -9.33 10.80
N PHE A 94 -9.01 -8.19 10.32
CA PHE A 94 -8.84 -6.89 10.95
C PHE A 94 -9.38 -6.85 12.38
N GLU A 95 -10.54 -7.46 12.62
CA GLU A 95 -11.21 -7.48 13.94
C GLU A 95 -10.47 -8.31 15.00
N LYS A 96 -9.48 -9.13 14.60
CA LYS A 96 -8.55 -9.79 15.55
C LYS A 96 -7.61 -8.79 16.22
N GLY A 97 -7.48 -7.57 15.68
CA GLY A 97 -6.70 -6.50 16.28
C GLY A 97 -5.18 -6.66 16.16
N VAL A 98 -4.70 -7.56 15.28
CA VAL A 98 -3.26 -7.70 15.03
C VAL A 98 -2.79 -6.53 14.17
N PRO A 99 -1.81 -5.73 14.63
CA PRO A 99 -1.33 -4.58 13.88
C PRO A 99 -0.83 -4.96 12.48
N GLY A 100 -1.33 -4.28 11.44
CA GLY A 100 -0.96 -4.52 10.05
C GLY A 100 -1.71 -5.65 9.35
N GLU A 101 -2.64 -6.34 10.01
CA GLU A 101 -3.44 -7.40 9.39
C GLU A 101 -4.89 -6.95 9.09
N GLY A 102 -5.47 -7.51 8.02
CA GLY A 102 -6.85 -7.29 7.63
C GLY A 102 -7.13 -5.97 6.90
N TYR A 103 -6.09 -5.29 6.43
CA TYR A 103 -6.24 -4.01 5.74
C TYR A 103 -6.26 -4.13 4.22
N VAL A 104 -6.90 -3.15 3.58
CA VAL A 104 -6.94 -2.98 2.12
C VAL A 104 -6.55 -1.55 1.76
N CYS A 105 -5.64 -1.37 0.80
CA CYS A 105 -5.30 -0.04 0.31
C CYS A 105 -6.35 0.53 -0.63
N ALA A 106 -6.63 1.84 -0.50
CA ALA A 106 -7.30 2.67 -1.50
C ALA A 106 -6.38 3.83 -1.86
N GLN A 107 -6.10 4.06 -3.15
CA GLN A 107 -5.09 5.04 -3.59
C GLN A 107 -5.70 6.37 -3.98
N THR A 108 -5.03 7.47 -3.64
CA THR A 108 -5.37 8.82 -4.10
C THR A 108 -5.14 8.98 -5.61
N ASN A 109 -5.76 10.00 -6.21
CA ASN A 109 -5.67 10.27 -7.64
C ASN A 109 -4.22 10.54 -8.09
N PRO A 110 -3.64 9.70 -8.97
CA PRO A 110 -2.25 9.84 -9.39
C PRO A 110 -1.98 11.10 -10.23
N ASN A 111 -3.01 11.76 -10.74
CA ASN A 111 -2.87 13.00 -11.50
C ASN A 111 -2.78 14.25 -10.60
N LYS A 112 -2.90 14.09 -9.26
CA LYS A 112 -2.90 15.18 -8.27
C LYS A 112 -1.79 15.03 -7.23
N THR A 113 -0.68 14.43 -7.61
CA THR A 113 0.45 14.10 -6.70
C THR A 113 1.21 15.30 -6.16
N GLY A 114 0.99 16.49 -6.69
CA GLY A 114 1.56 17.76 -6.23
C GLY A 114 0.64 18.59 -5.33
N ASP A 115 -0.59 18.13 -5.09
CA ASP A 115 -1.62 18.88 -4.36
C ASP A 115 -1.93 18.18 -3.03
N ALA A 116 -1.32 18.68 -1.94
CA ALA A 116 -1.47 18.08 -0.61
C ALA A 116 -2.91 18.23 -0.08
N GLU A 117 -3.55 19.38 -0.28
CA GLU A 117 -4.91 19.61 0.22
C GLU A 117 -5.92 18.72 -0.48
N TYR A 118 -5.82 18.57 -1.80
CA TYR A 118 -6.64 17.63 -2.55
C TYR A 118 -6.47 16.19 -2.04
N MET A 119 -5.22 15.76 -1.80
CA MET A 119 -4.95 14.41 -1.30
C MET A 119 -5.52 14.20 0.10
N ILE A 120 -5.50 15.21 0.99
CA ILE A 120 -6.09 15.14 2.34
C ILE A 120 -7.61 14.97 2.24
N GLU A 121 -8.28 15.79 1.45
CA GLU A 121 -9.74 15.69 1.30
C GLU A 121 -10.15 14.35 0.68
N GLN A 122 -9.43 13.92 -0.35
CA GLN A 122 -9.64 12.60 -0.94
C GLN A 122 -9.39 11.47 0.07
N ALA A 123 -8.37 11.59 0.92
CA ALA A 123 -8.07 10.60 1.94
C ALA A 123 -9.21 10.42 2.94
N LYS A 124 -9.88 11.50 3.34
CA LYS A 124 -11.06 11.44 4.21
C LYS A 124 -12.20 10.63 3.57
N ILE A 125 -12.44 10.85 2.26
CA ILE A 125 -13.46 10.10 1.50
C ILE A 125 -13.09 8.61 1.44
N LEU A 126 -11.85 8.29 1.04
CA LEU A 126 -11.39 6.91 0.92
C LEU A 126 -11.44 6.16 2.26
N ALA A 127 -10.96 6.79 3.33
CA ALA A 127 -10.97 6.21 4.68
C ALA A 127 -12.38 5.96 5.22
N SER A 128 -13.39 6.71 4.78
CA SER A 128 -14.78 6.54 5.21
C SER A 128 -15.44 5.27 4.69
N TRP A 129 -14.87 4.61 3.67
CA TRP A 129 -15.47 3.41 3.06
C TRP A 129 -15.48 2.20 3.99
N ALA A 130 -14.44 2.02 4.81
CA ALA A 130 -14.39 1.00 5.85
C ALA A 130 -13.23 1.28 6.82
N PRO A 131 -13.29 0.84 8.10
CA PRO A 131 -12.26 1.13 9.10
C PRO A 131 -10.91 0.44 8.84
N ASN A 132 -10.87 -0.56 7.99
CA ASN A 132 -9.68 -1.27 7.56
C ASN A 132 -9.14 -0.80 6.19
N ILE A 133 -9.59 0.35 5.70
CA ILE A 133 -8.96 1.01 4.55
C ILE A 133 -7.68 1.71 5.00
N VAL A 134 -6.61 1.53 4.21
CA VAL A 134 -5.37 2.28 4.29
C VAL A 134 -5.29 3.18 3.06
N VAL A 135 -5.25 4.48 3.27
CA VAL A 135 -5.13 5.43 2.16
C VAL A 135 -3.70 5.50 1.67
N LYS A 136 -3.51 5.15 0.41
CA LYS A 136 -2.20 5.10 -0.24
C LYS A 136 -1.97 6.37 -1.06
N MET A 137 -0.89 7.10 -0.77
CA MET A 137 -0.51 8.34 -1.44
C MET A 137 0.98 8.34 -1.81
N PRO A 138 1.42 9.15 -2.79
CA PRO A 138 2.83 9.13 -3.24
C PRO A 138 3.75 9.79 -2.22
N ALA A 139 5.00 9.31 -2.11
CA ALA A 139 6.06 9.93 -1.30
C ALA A 139 6.72 11.12 -2.04
N THR A 140 5.89 12.03 -2.59
CA THR A 140 6.30 13.36 -3.07
C THR A 140 6.32 14.34 -1.89
N ASN A 141 6.90 15.53 -2.05
CA ASN A 141 6.85 16.56 -1.00
C ASN A 141 5.41 16.86 -0.55
N ALA A 142 4.49 17.03 -1.50
CA ALA A 142 3.07 17.25 -1.21
C ALA A 142 2.41 16.01 -0.59
N GLY A 143 2.76 14.80 -1.08
CA GLY A 143 2.21 13.56 -0.56
C GLY A 143 2.69 13.24 0.85
N ILE A 144 3.95 13.51 1.20
CA ILE A 144 4.47 13.35 2.58
C ILE A 144 3.79 14.36 3.53
N LYS A 145 3.55 15.60 3.08
CA LYS A 145 2.76 16.57 3.84
C LYS A 145 1.33 16.09 4.07
N ALA A 146 0.66 15.60 3.04
CA ALA A 146 -0.68 15.05 3.15
C ALA A 146 -0.73 13.82 4.07
N TYR A 147 0.28 12.94 3.97
CA TYR A 147 0.43 11.77 4.81
C TYR A 147 0.54 12.14 6.31
N GLU A 148 1.35 13.14 6.65
CA GLU A 148 1.49 13.65 8.03
C GLU A 148 0.16 14.18 8.56
N GLU A 149 -0.55 15.01 7.78
CA GLU A 149 -1.86 15.54 8.16
C GLU A 149 -2.90 14.43 8.36
N CYS A 150 -2.96 13.46 7.44
CA CYS A 150 -3.86 12.32 7.55
C CYS A 150 -3.53 11.44 8.77
N ALA A 151 -2.24 11.23 9.09
CA ALA A 151 -1.82 10.55 10.30
C ALA A 151 -2.24 11.31 11.57
N ALA A 152 -2.20 12.66 11.56
CA ALA A 152 -2.68 13.51 12.65
C ALA A 152 -4.20 13.44 12.84
N LEU A 153 -4.94 13.11 11.78
CA LEU A 153 -6.38 12.84 11.83
C LEU A 153 -6.71 11.40 12.28
N GLY A 154 -5.70 10.57 12.59
CA GLY A 154 -5.88 9.17 13.00
C GLY A 154 -6.21 8.21 11.85
N LEU A 155 -6.06 8.63 10.60
CA LEU A 155 -6.32 7.76 9.46
C LEU A 155 -5.22 6.72 9.29
N ASN A 156 -5.57 5.55 8.73
CA ASN A 156 -4.58 4.57 8.29
C ASN A 156 -4.00 5.04 6.94
N VAL A 157 -2.68 5.19 6.86
CA VAL A 157 -2.02 5.80 5.69
C VAL A 157 -0.79 5.02 5.25
N ALA A 158 -0.55 4.99 3.94
CA ALA A 158 0.63 4.41 3.33
C ALA A 158 1.25 5.41 2.33
N ALA A 159 2.52 5.78 2.53
CA ALA A 159 3.26 6.54 1.53
C ALA A 159 4.00 5.58 0.60
N THR A 160 3.77 5.71 -0.71
CA THR A 160 4.31 4.81 -1.74
C THR A 160 5.19 5.56 -2.75
N VAL A 161 5.84 4.81 -3.63
CA VAL A 161 6.77 5.35 -4.63
C VAL A 161 8.02 5.94 -3.96
N SER A 162 8.47 5.34 -2.85
CA SER A 162 9.80 5.56 -2.31
C SER A 162 10.78 4.57 -2.93
N PHE A 163 11.97 5.04 -3.27
CA PHE A 163 13.05 4.25 -3.89
C PHE A 163 14.36 4.34 -3.12
N THR A 164 14.49 5.32 -2.24
CA THR A 164 15.73 5.64 -1.53
C THR A 164 15.53 5.64 -0.02
N VAL A 165 16.63 5.40 0.71
CA VAL A 165 16.63 5.50 2.17
C VAL A 165 16.11 6.86 2.65
N PRO A 166 16.58 8.02 2.14
CA PRO A 166 16.07 9.32 2.59
C PRO A 166 14.56 9.50 2.40
N GLN A 167 13.96 8.98 1.32
CA GLN A 167 12.50 9.04 1.14
C GLN A 167 11.76 8.24 2.22
N VAL A 168 12.22 7.02 2.51
CA VAL A 168 11.62 6.18 3.57
C VAL A 168 11.73 6.85 4.93
N LEU A 169 12.88 7.48 5.23
CA LEU A 169 13.09 8.18 6.51
C LEU A 169 12.18 9.39 6.63
N ALA A 170 12.04 10.19 5.56
CA ALA A 170 11.12 11.34 5.54
C ALA A 170 9.67 10.92 5.81
N VAL A 171 9.24 9.75 5.28
CA VAL A 171 7.93 9.18 5.59
C VAL A 171 7.85 8.74 7.06
N GLY A 172 8.89 8.09 7.60
CA GLY A 172 8.94 7.69 9.01
C GLY A 172 8.87 8.87 9.98
N GLU A 173 9.57 9.96 9.68
CA GLU A 173 9.52 11.21 10.45
C GLU A 173 8.13 11.87 10.38
N ALA A 174 7.52 11.94 9.19
CA ALA A 174 6.17 12.46 9.02
C ALA A 174 5.13 11.61 9.78
N ALA A 175 5.28 10.27 9.77
CA ALA A 175 4.45 9.38 10.58
C ALA A 175 4.54 9.70 12.08
N ALA A 176 5.76 9.89 12.59
CA ALA A 176 5.98 10.20 14.00
C ALA A 176 5.35 11.53 14.40
N ARG A 177 5.56 12.59 13.60
CA ARG A 177 4.95 13.92 13.85
C ARG A 177 3.43 13.88 13.77
N GLY A 178 2.87 13.21 12.76
CA GLY A 178 1.41 13.09 12.61
C GLY A 178 0.78 12.33 13.76
N LYS A 179 1.34 11.18 14.15
CA LYS A 179 0.84 10.40 15.29
C LYS A 179 0.95 11.14 16.62
N GLU A 180 2.04 11.88 16.83
CA GLU A 180 2.18 12.70 18.04
C GLU A 180 1.09 13.78 18.12
N ARG A 181 0.82 14.47 17.01
CA ARG A 181 -0.29 15.43 16.92
C ARG A 181 -1.66 14.78 17.15
N ALA A 182 -1.88 13.57 16.64
CA ALA A 182 -3.10 12.82 16.91
C ALA A 182 -3.27 12.56 18.42
N LYS A 183 -2.23 12.07 19.10
CA LYS A 183 -2.24 11.82 20.56
C LYS A 183 -2.54 13.09 21.36
N GLN A 184 -1.88 14.20 21.02
CA GLN A 184 -2.09 15.50 21.67
C GLN A 184 -3.52 16.00 21.54
N ASN A 185 -4.20 15.65 20.45
CA ASN A 185 -5.60 15.98 20.19
C ASN A 185 -6.59 14.90 20.72
N GLY A 186 -6.13 13.90 21.47
CA GLY A 186 -6.97 12.82 21.98
C GLY A 186 -7.48 11.86 20.90
N ILE A 187 -6.86 11.87 19.72
CA ILE A 187 -7.20 10.99 18.58
C ILE A 187 -6.33 9.73 18.65
N LYS A 188 -6.97 8.55 18.52
CA LYS A 188 -6.23 7.29 18.42
C LYS A 188 -5.44 7.26 17.09
N PRO A 189 -4.11 7.14 17.11
CA PRO A 189 -3.32 7.05 15.89
C PRO A 189 -3.70 5.82 15.05
N GLY A 190 -3.81 6.03 13.73
CA GLY A 190 -3.99 4.96 12.77
C GLY A 190 -2.70 4.25 12.40
N LEU A 191 -2.81 3.26 11.51
CA LEU A 191 -1.68 2.55 10.91
C LEU A 191 -0.90 3.48 9.98
N THR A 192 0.42 3.48 10.08
CA THR A 192 1.31 4.24 9.18
C THR A 192 2.30 3.30 8.49
N ILE A 193 2.38 3.36 7.16
CA ILE A 193 3.21 2.49 6.34
C ILE A 193 4.12 3.32 5.44
N ALA A 194 5.40 2.95 5.38
CA ALA A 194 6.38 3.44 4.42
C ALA A 194 6.64 2.34 3.37
N VAL A 195 6.13 2.54 2.15
CA VAL A 195 6.27 1.57 1.05
C VAL A 195 7.53 1.86 0.26
N LEU A 196 8.42 0.88 0.15
CA LEU A 196 9.64 0.94 -0.65
C LEU A 196 9.51 0.06 -1.89
N MET A 197 9.70 0.63 -3.07
CA MET A 197 9.55 -0.04 -4.38
C MET A 197 10.83 -0.78 -4.78
N CYS A 198 11.14 -1.90 -4.11
CA CYS A 198 12.39 -2.66 -4.31
C CYS A 198 12.55 -3.15 -5.75
N GLY A 199 11.57 -3.86 -6.29
CA GLY A 199 11.67 -4.42 -7.64
C GLY A 199 11.78 -3.35 -8.73
N ARG A 200 11.07 -2.23 -8.59
CA ARG A 200 11.19 -1.10 -9.55
C ARG A 200 12.54 -0.41 -9.46
N LEU A 201 13.16 -0.37 -8.28
CA LEU A 201 14.52 0.13 -8.14
C LEU A 201 15.52 -0.79 -8.86
N ASP A 202 15.39 -2.10 -8.69
CA ASP A 202 16.23 -3.09 -9.37
C ASP A 202 16.08 -2.95 -10.90
N ASP A 203 14.86 -2.81 -11.42
CA ASP A 203 14.59 -2.62 -12.85
C ASP A 203 15.25 -1.34 -13.37
N TYR A 204 15.08 -0.22 -12.67
CA TYR A 204 15.72 1.05 -13.05
C TYR A 204 17.25 0.96 -13.07
N LEU A 205 17.84 0.33 -12.06
CA LEU A 205 19.31 0.17 -12.01
C LEU A 205 19.82 -0.75 -13.11
N ARG A 206 19.04 -1.74 -13.52
CA ARG A 206 19.37 -2.60 -14.69
C ARG A 206 19.44 -1.79 -15.97
N ASP A 207 18.42 -0.94 -16.20
CA ASP A 207 18.39 -0.06 -17.38
C ASP A 207 19.58 0.90 -17.36
N VAL A 208 19.87 1.55 -16.24
CA VAL A 208 21.03 2.45 -16.08
C VAL A 208 22.35 1.71 -16.32
N ALA A 209 22.50 0.50 -15.75
CA ALA A 209 23.72 -0.30 -15.93
C ALA A 209 23.93 -0.69 -17.40
N GLN A 210 22.86 -0.99 -18.12
CA GLN A 210 22.89 -1.29 -19.54
C GLN A 210 23.27 -0.05 -20.37
N ASP A 211 22.61 1.08 -20.13
CA ASP A 211 22.87 2.35 -20.84
C ASP A 211 24.31 2.83 -20.65
N MET A 212 24.83 2.70 -19.44
CA MET A 212 26.21 3.06 -19.07
C MET A 212 27.24 1.98 -19.41
N LYS A 213 26.81 0.82 -19.90
CA LYS A 213 27.69 -0.35 -20.26
C LYS A 213 28.59 -0.78 -19.10
N LEU A 214 28.05 -0.82 -17.88
CA LEU A 214 28.84 -1.09 -16.66
C LEU A 214 29.25 -2.56 -16.51
N GLY A 215 28.65 -3.49 -17.23
CA GLY A 215 28.96 -4.92 -17.15
C GLY A 215 28.66 -5.52 -15.77
N LEU A 216 27.69 -4.99 -15.03
CA LEU A 216 27.31 -5.48 -13.71
C LEU A 216 26.61 -6.83 -13.81
N ASP A 217 26.94 -7.73 -12.87
CA ASP A 217 26.24 -9.00 -12.74
C ASP A 217 24.80 -8.79 -12.23
N GLU A 218 23.86 -9.54 -12.78
CA GLU A 218 22.43 -9.47 -12.41
C GLU A 218 22.22 -9.72 -10.93
N SER A 219 23.02 -10.58 -10.30
CA SER A 219 22.96 -10.85 -8.87
C SER A 219 23.25 -9.61 -8.00
N VAL A 220 24.06 -8.68 -8.48
CA VAL A 220 24.33 -7.40 -7.81
C VAL A 220 23.14 -6.46 -7.94
N ILE A 221 22.59 -6.35 -9.16
CA ILE A 221 21.44 -5.46 -9.45
C ILE A 221 20.24 -5.87 -8.62
N THR A 222 19.91 -7.16 -8.57
CA THR A 222 18.73 -7.69 -7.85
C THR A 222 18.83 -7.61 -6.34
N MET A 223 19.99 -7.23 -5.81
CA MET A 223 20.18 -7.00 -4.36
C MET A 223 20.02 -5.52 -3.95
N ALA A 224 19.94 -4.60 -4.91
CA ALA A 224 19.92 -3.18 -4.63
C ALA A 224 18.67 -2.74 -3.83
N GLY A 225 17.49 -3.13 -4.27
CA GLY A 225 16.24 -2.86 -3.55
C GLY A 225 16.22 -3.47 -2.15
N LEU A 226 16.75 -4.68 -2.00
CA LEU A 226 16.87 -5.33 -0.70
C LEU A 226 17.87 -4.61 0.22
N ALA A 227 18.99 -4.11 -0.31
CA ALA A 227 19.97 -3.34 0.46
C ALA A 227 19.35 -2.04 1.00
N VAL A 228 18.60 -1.31 0.14
CA VAL A 228 17.88 -0.10 0.56
C VAL A 228 16.81 -0.43 1.61
N ALA A 229 16.07 -1.53 1.44
CA ALA A 229 15.07 -1.97 2.41
C ALA A 229 15.69 -2.28 3.78
N LYS A 230 16.77 -3.06 3.82
CA LYS A 230 17.49 -3.38 5.06
C LYS A 230 18.03 -2.13 5.74
N ARG A 231 18.67 -1.24 4.98
CA ARG A 231 19.21 0.00 5.55
C ARG A 231 18.12 0.89 6.12
N SER A 232 17.03 1.08 5.38
CA SER A 232 15.87 1.86 5.84
C SER A 232 15.27 1.26 7.12
N TYR A 233 15.09 -0.07 7.16
CA TYR A 233 14.56 -0.77 8.32
C TYR A 233 15.42 -0.54 9.57
N HIS A 234 16.75 -0.71 9.45
CA HIS A 234 17.66 -0.50 10.58
C HIS A 234 17.58 0.93 11.13
N ILE A 235 17.59 1.94 10.25
CA ILE A 235 17.51 3.33 10.70
C ILE A 235 16.15 3.63 11.36
N LEU A 236 15.04 3.16 10.79
CA LEU A 236 13.72 3.33 11.42
C LEU A 236 13.67 2.66 12.82
N GLN A 237 14.34 1.52 13.00
CA GLN A 237 14.45 0.88 14.33
C GLN A 237 15.30 1.74 15.29
N GLU A 238 16.44 2.26 14.84
CA GLU A 238 17.29 3.18 15.63
C GLU A 238 16.51 4.44 16.06
N MET A 239 15.68 4.98 15.16
CA MET A 239 14.79 6.12 15.42
C MET A 239 13.59 5.76 16.30
N LYS A 240 13.39 4.48 16.64
CA LYS A 240 12.20 3.95 17.34
C LYS A 240 10.91 4.36 16.63
N SER A 241 10.93 4.40 15.30
CA SER A 241 9.75 4.68 14.50
C SER A 241 8.78 3.50 14.58
N ASP A 242 7.50 3.79 14.75
CA ASP A 242 6.43 2.81 14.69
C ASP A 242 5.78 2.72 13.29
N ALA A 243 6.35 3.40 12.30
CA ALA A 243 5.98 3.24 10.90
C ALA A 243 6.42 1.86 10.38
N ILE A 244 5.48 1.12 9.81
CA ILE A 244 5.77 -0.18 9.21
C ILE A 244 6.43 0.03 7.86
N ILE A 245 7.62 -0.56 7.66
CA ILE A 245 8.22 -0.61 6.32
C ILE A 245 7.56 -1.73 5.52
N MET A 246 7.17 -1.43 4.28
CA MET A 246 6.59 -2.38 3.33
C MET A 246 7.45 -2.45 2.08
N PRO A 247 8.39 -3.41 1.99
CA PRO A 247 9.10 -3.67 0.75
C PRO A 247 8.12 -4.21 -0.30
N ALA A 248 8.03 -3.55 -1.44
CA ALA A 248 7.17 -3.94 -2.56
C ALA A 248 8.04 -4.40 -3.73
N GLY A 249 7.79 -5.62 -4.21
CA GLY A 249 8.46 -6.20 -5.36
C GLY A 249 7.41 -6.72 -6.32
N LEU A 250 7.21 -6.02 -7.44
CA LEU A 250 6.54 -6.58 -8.61
C LEU A 250 7.61 -7.08 -9.56
N ARG A 251 7.64 -8.37 -9.79
CA ARG A 251 8.35 -9.02 -10.90
C ARG A 251 7.36 -9.86 -11.68
#